data_1ba1956b0497268e1ef83ab6ab1c268d
#
_entry.id   1ba1956b0497268e1ef83ab6ab1c268d
#
_cell.length_a   1.000
_cell.length_b   1.000
_cell.length_c   1.000
_cell.angle_alpha   90.00
_cell.angle_beta   90.00
_cell.angle_gamma   90.00
#
_symmetry.space_group_name_H-M   'P 1'
#
loop_
_entity.id
_entity.type
_entity.pdbx_description
1 polymer ?
#
loop_
_entity_poly.entity_id
_entity_poly.type
_entity_poly.pdbx_seq_one_letter_code
_entity_poly.pdbx_strand_id
1 'polypeptide(L)'
;MADLKYGRRPPKGSPSLKFADIRAAVVPDHPASEDYLSSFKNWQMLGNDAYGDCVAVTWANMRRMVTGALTATEYYPTIDQVYQVYRLQNPNFVPNPGNPGEDNGMDIQTLLEYLNKYGGPDGVPIVAFASVDFKNLDEVKAALAIFGGLWIGINVQAANETEFKQGQPWDYVPGSSVVGGHSILGGGYLSQSVDDVRFITWAQETGFTDNFWSHSVEELWAVIWPEHLGTKEFMAGIDLNALAADYQSITGRPLPLTPPTPLPPPLQPPPTPVPAGNGCLNLLSQFLKGG
;
A
#
# COMPACT_ATOMS: atom_id res chain seq x y z
N MET A 1 -12.74 -13.29 17.66
CA MET A 1 -11.97 -12.34 16.82
C MET A 1 -11.43 -13.16 15.69
N ALA A 2 -11.45 -12.64 14.47
CA ALA A 2 -10.81 -13.32 13.35
C ALA A 2 -9.30 -13.46 13.64
N ASP A 3 -8.70 -14.56 13.20
CA ASP A 3 -7.25 -14.73 13.25
C ASP A 3 -6.62 -13.73 12.28
N LEU A 4 -5.59 -13.02 12.73
CA LEU A 4 -4.85 -12.10 11.88
C LEU A 4 -4.03 -12.90 10.86
N LYS A 5 -3.90 -12.38 9.63
CA LYS A 5 -3.19 -13.08 8.55
C LYS A 5 -1.91 -12.36 8.19
N TYR A 6 -0.90 -13.13 7.86
CA TYR A 6 0.44 -12.72 7.47
C TYR A 6 0.75 -13.27 6.09
N GLY A 7 1.55 -12.58 5.33
CA GLY A 7 1.82 -13.04 3.97
C GLY A 7 2.99 -12.35 3.29
N ARG A 8 3.74 -11.50 4.00
CA ARG A 8 4.98 -10.98 3.44
C ARG A 8 6.07 -12.06 3.49
N ARG A 9 6.60 -12.39 2.33
CA ARG A 9 7.76 -13.27 2.21
C ARG A 9 9.06 -12.50 2.53
N PRO A 10 10.13 -13.18 2.99
CA PRO A 10 11.42 -12.53 3.24
C PRO A 10 11.94 -11.80 1.99
N PRO A 11 12.73 -10.71 2.16
CA PRO A 11 13.32 -9.96 1.05
C PRO A 11 14.18 -10.84 0.16
N LYS A 12 14.13 -10.64 -1.17
CA LYS A 12 14.84 -11.48 -2.15
C LYS A 12 16.30 -11.14 -2.37
N GLY A 13 16.79 -10.04 -1.90
CA GLY A 13 18.19 -9.66 -2.10
C GLY A 13 18.43 -8.16 -2.11
N SER A 14 19.59 -7.75 -2.63
CA SER A 14 19.95 -6.33 -2.68
C SER A 14 19.11 -5.60 -3.74
N PRO A 15 18.44 -4.51 -3.40
CA PRO A 15 17.72 -3.68 -4.35
C PRO A 15 18.67 -3.00 -5.33
N SER A 16 18.21 -2.80 -6.56
CA SER A 16 18.98 -2.15 -7.62
C SER A 16 19.11 -0.64 -7.42
N LEU A 17 18.15 0.00 -6.76
CA LEU A 17 18.13 1.44 -6.49
C LEU A 17 18.02 1.69 -4.99
N LYS A 18 18.88 2.56 -4.47
CA LYS A 18 18.82 3.04 -3.08
C LYS A 18 18.37 4.48 -3.06
N PHE A 19 17.58 4.84 -2.06
CA PHE A 19 17.14 6.23 -1.88
C PHE A 19 18.33 7.19 -1.72
N ALA A 20 19.38 6.75 -1.01
CA ALA A 20 20.62 7.52 -0.88
C ALA A 20 21.26 7.90 -2.22
N ASP A 21 21.08 7.09 -3.28
CA ASP A 21 21.66 7.33 -4.60
C ASP A 21 20.89 8.39 -5.42
N ILE A 22 19.62 8.60 -5.10
CA ILE A 22 18.74 9.58 -5.79
C ILE A 22 18.35 10.76 -4.91
N ARG A 23 18.69 10.75 -3.64
CA ARG A 23 18.45 11.87 -2.74
C ARG A 23 19.30 13.07 -3.16
N ALA A 24 18.72 14.27 -3.16
CA ALA A 24 19.48 15.49 -3.40
C ALA A 24 20.61 15.65 -2.39
N ALA A 25 21.76 16.19 -2.83
CA ALA A 25 22.93 16.37 -1.96
C ALA A 25 22.65 17.29 -0.76
N VAL A 26 21.72 18.23 -0.94
CA VAL A 26 21.20 19.09 0.12
C VAL A 26 19.69 18.86 0.17
N VAL A 27 19.25 17.94 1.01
CA VAL A 27 17.83 17.77 1.31
C VAL A 27 17.44 18.82 2.33
N PRO A 28 16.32 19.52 2.16
CA PRO A 28 15.76 20.36 3.20
C PRO A 28 15.64 19.56 4.51
N ASP A 29 15.89 20.20 5.65
CA ASP A 29 15.65 19.59 6.94
C ASP A 29 14.22 19.04 6.96
N HIS A 30 14.07 17.75 7.30
CA HIS A 30 12.74 17.17 7.47
C HIS A 30 12.07 17.81 8.68
N PRO A 31 10.74 17.98 8.67
CA PRO A 31 10.00 18.50 9.82
C PRO A 31 10.23 17.67 11.09
N ALA A 32 10.01 18.28 12.25
CA ALA A 32 10.07 17.58 13.53
C ALA A 32 9.02 16.46 13.64
N SER A 33 7.90 16.62 12.95
CA SER A 33 6.83 15.60 12.86
C SER A 33 6.12 15.72 11.52
N GLU A 34 5.63 14.59 11.02
CA GLU A 34 4.78 14.47 9.84
C GLU A 34 3.65 13.48 10.11
N ASP A 35 2.47 13.79 9.60
CA ASP A 35 1.30 12.92 9.71
C ASP A 35 0.44 12.99 8.45
N TYR A 36 0.69 12.07 7.55
CA TYR A 36 -0.09 11.91 6.33
C TYR A 36 -1.31 10.97 6.51
N LEU A 37 -1.42 10.28 7.65
CA LEU A 37 -2.48 9.30 7.88
C LEU A 37 -3.73 9.93 8.50
N SER A 38 -3.60 10.94 9.34
CA SER A 38 -4.72 11.54 10.09
C SER A 38 -5.82 12.12 9.19
N SER A 39 -5.49 12.49 7.96
CA SER A 39 -6.45 12.97 6.96
C SER A 39 -7.36 11.86 6.43
N PHE A 40 -7.00 10.60 6.60
CA PHE A 40 -7.74 9.45 6.07
C PHE A 40 -8.47 8.73 7.20
N LYS A 41 -9.74 8.41 6.96
CA LYS A 41 -10.58 7.65 7.90
C LYS A 41 -11.11 6.39 7.22
N ASN A 42 -11.60 5.44 8.03
CA ASN A 42 -12.25 4.23 7.51
C ASN A 42 -11.34 3.41 6.58
N TRP A 43 -10.15 3.09 7.04
CA TRP A 43 -9.29 2.11 6.39
C TRP A 43 -10.01 0.76 6.31
N GLN A 44 -9.78 0.00 5.26
CA GLN A 44 -10.48 -1.26 5.01
C GLN A 44 -9.54 -2.45 5.13
N MET A 45 -10.08 -3.58 5.56
CA MET A 45 -9.36 -4.84 5.73
C MET A 45 -8.91 -5.43 4.38
N LEU A 46 -9.75 -5.28 3.34
CA LEU A 46 -9.49 -5.68 1.96
C LEU A 46 -9.07 -7.15 1.78
N GLY A 47 -9.45 -8.02 2.73
CA GLY A 47 -9.16 -9.45 2.70
C GLY A 47 -8.08 -9.91 3.67
N ASN A 48 -7.31 -8.99 4.28
CA ASN A 48 -6.16 -9.33 5.13
C ASN A 48 -6.52 -9.91 6.50
N ASP A 49 -7.78 -10.10 6.80
CA ASP A 49 -8.30 -10.91 7.91
C ASP A 49 -8.49 -12.38 7.54
N ALA A 50 -8.54 -12.69 6.24
CA ALA A 50 -8.79 -14.03 5.74
C ALA A 50 -7.59 -14.63 4.98
N TYR A 51 -6.74 -13.78 4.38
CA TYR A 51 -5.69 -14.22 3.45
C TYR A 51 -4.35 -13.53 3.75
N GLY A 52 -3.26 -14.13 3.26
CA GLY A 52 -1.90 -13.60 3.34
C GLY A 52 -1.62 -12.49 2.32
N ASP A 53 -2.56 -11.60 2.04
CA ASP A 53 -2.53 -10.59 1.01
C ASP A 53 -2.04 -9.21 1.46
N CYS A 54 -1.42 -9.10 2.64
CA CYS A 54 -0.97 -7.85 3.25
C CYS A 54 -0.13 -6.95 2.31
N VAL A 55 0.67 -7.54 1.42
CA VAL A 55 1.46 -6.79 0.42
C VAL A 55 0.54 -6.13 -0.61
N ALA A 56 -0.48 -6.83 -1.10
CA ALA A 56 -1.46 -6.26 -2.01
C ALA A 56 -2.35 -5.20 -1.33
N VAL A 57 -2.68 -5.39 -0.05
CA VAL A 57 -3.42 -4.40 0.75
C VAL A 57 -2.58 -3.14 0.99
N THR A 58 -1.27 -3.29 1.23
CA THR A 58 -0.37 -2.13 1.36
C THR A 58 -0.31 -1.32 0.07
N TRP A 59 -0.31 -1.98 -1.11
CA TRP A 59 -0.46 -1.28 -2.39
C TRP A 59 -1.74 -0.43 -2.44
N ALA A 60 -2.87 -1.00 -2.05
CA ALA A 60 -4.16 -0.30 -2.06
C ALA A 60 -4.17 0.90 -1.10
N ASN A 61 -3.65 0.73 0.11
CA ASN A 61 -3.54 1.80 1.09
C ASN A 61 -2.61 2.93 0.61
N MET A 62 -1.50 2.57 -0.02
CA MET A 62 -0.56 3.55 -0.59
C MET A 62 -1.20 4.32 -1.76
N ARG A 63 -1.92 3.65 -2.67
CA ARG A 63 -2.65 4.32 -3.75
C ARG A 63 -3.68 5.30 -3.22
N ARG A 64 -4.44 4.91 -2.20
CA ARG A 64 -5.38 5.80 -1.52
C ARG A 64 -4.70 7.04 -0.97
N MET A 65 -3.63 6.83 -0.22
CA MET A 65 -2.92 7.93 0.44
C MET A 65 -2.31 8.90 -0.59
N VAL A 66 -1.60 8.38 -1.58
CA VAL A 66 -0.94 9.22 -2.60
C VAL A 66 -1.97 10.02 -3.41
N THR A 67 -3.04 9.39 -3.87
CA THR A 67 -4.07 10.11 -4.63
C THR A 67 -4.84 11.12 -3.78
N GLY A 68 -5.20 10.76 -2.55
CA GLY A 68 -5.92 11.65 -1.65
C GLY A 68 -5.09 12.83 -1.15
N ALA A 69 -3.76 12.65 -0.99
CA ALA A 69 -2.87 13.72 -0.56
C ALA A 69 -2.44 14.64 -1.72
N LEU A 70 -2.23 14.10 -2.92
CA LEU A 70 -1.55 14.81 -4.02
C LEU A 70 -2.47 15.14 -5.20
N THR A 71 -3.72 14.65 -5.22
CA THR A 71 -4.68 14.94 -6.29
C THR A 71 -6.01 15.45 -5.75
N ALA A 72 -6.87 15.92 -6.64
CA ALA A 72 -8.22 16.38 -6.26
C ALA A 72 -9.19 15.22 -5.96
N THR A 73 -8.81 13.98 -6.24
CA THR A 73 -9.70 12.82 -6.11
C THR A 73 -8.99 11.66 -5.44
N GLU A 74 -9.47 11.29 -4.26
CA GLU A 74 -9.01 10.09 -3.56
C GLU A 74 -9.43 8.85 -4.37
N TYR A 75 -8.49 7.96 -4.64
CA TYR A 75 -8.74 6.66 -5.24
C TYR A 75 -8.39 5.56 -4.25
N TYR A 76 -9.39 4.86 -3.76
CA TYR A 76 -9.18 3.68 -2.90
C TYR A 76 -9.50 2.41 -3.69
N PRO A 77 -8.49 1.57 -4.00
CA PRO A 77 -8.71 0.32 -4.70
C PRO A 77 -9.74 -0.58 -4.00
N THR A 78 -10.53 -1.29 -4.79
CA THR A 78 -11.50 -2.25 -4.28
C THR A 78 -10.84 -3.55 -3.87
N ILE A 79 -11.53 -4.37 -3.07
CA ILE A 79 -11.07 -5.70 -2.68
C ILE A 79 -10.79 -6.60 -3.90
N ASP A 80 -11.57 -6.50 -4.97
CA ASP A 80 -11.34 -7.26 -6.20
C ASP A 80 -10.03 -6.85 -6.89
N GLN A 81 -9.66 -5.56 -6.84
CA GLN A 81 -8.39 -5.08 -7.36
C GLN A 81 -7.22 -5.54 -6.49
N VAL A 82 -7.39 -5.60 -5.17
CA VAL A 82 -6.41 -6.20 -4.26
C VAL A 82 -6.20 -7.68 -4.60
N TYR A 83 -7.27 -8.43 -4.85
CA TYR A 83 -7.16 -9.83 -5.25
C TYR A 83 -6.53 -10.01 -6.65
N GLN A 84 -6.71 -9.06 -7.57
CA GLN A 84 -5.97 -9.06 -8.84
C GLN A 84 -4.47 -8.89 -8.61
N VAL A 85 -4.07 -7.96 -7.74
CA VAL A 85 -2.66 -7.79 -7.36
C VAL A 85 -2.13 -9.04 -6.66
N TYR A 86 -2.89 -9.63 -5.76
CA TYR A 86 -2.47 -10.85 -5.05
C TYR A 86 -2.21 -12.02 -5.99
N ARG A 87 -3.06 -12.18 -7.03
CA ARG A 87 -2.89 -13.23 -8.06
C ARG A 87 -1.64 -13.08 -8.91
N LEU A 88 -0.97 -11.95 -8.92
CA LEU A 88 0.31 -11.80 -9.63
C LEU A 88 1.39 -12.76 -9.10
N GLN A 89 1.31 -13.13 -7.84
CA GLN A 89 2.23 -14.08 -7.22
C GLN A 89 1.55 -15.34 -6.70
N ASN A 90 0.22 -15.40 -6.77
CA ASN A 90 -0.62 -16.54 -6.36
C ASN A 90 -1.69 -16.80 -7.44
N PRO A 91 -1.31 -17.26 -8.64
CA PRO A 91 -2.20 -17.31 -9.81
C PRO A 91 -3.45 -18.17 -9.60
N ASN A 92 -3.39 -19.17 -8.72
CA ASN A 92 -4.52 -20.04 -8.40
C ASN A 92 -5.29 -19.60 -7.13
N PHE A 93 -5.06 -18.37 -6.66
CA PHE A 93 -5.80 -17.83 -5.52
C PHE A 93 -7.28 -17.64 -5.85
N VAL A 94 -8.13 -18.14 -4.96
CA VAL A 94 -9.58 -17.97 -4.96
C VAL A 94 -10.03 -17.31 -3.65
N PRO A 95 -10.85 -16.27 -3.66
CA PRO A 95 -11.33 -15.62 -2.43
C PRO A 95 -12.38 -16.49 -1.72
N ASN A 96 -11.95 -17.63 -1.19
CA ASN A 96 -12.73 -18.57 -0.42
C ASN A 96 -11.91 -18.98 0.83
N PRO A 97 -12.20 -18.44 2.03
CA PRO A 97 -11.42 -18.71 3.23
C PRO A 97 -11.31 -20.19 3.61
N GLY A 98 -12.33 -21.00 3.25
CA GLY A 98 -12.31 -22.44 3.50
C GLY A 98 -11.44 -23.24 2.51
N ASN A 99 -11.13 -22.69 1.34
CA ASN A 99 -10.27 -23.27 0.32
C ASN A 99 -9.75 -22.18 -0.63
N PRO A 100 -8.74 -21.42 -0.21
CA PRO A 100 -8.24 -20.26 -0.98
C PRO A 100 -7.40 -20.67 -2.20
N GLY A 101 -7.12 -21.96 -2.42
CA GLY A 101 -6.15 -22.38 -3.42
C GLY A 101 -4.72 -21.99 -2.99
N GLU A 102 -4.05 -21.17 -3.79
CA GLU A 102 -2.77 -20.61 -3.41
C GLU A 102 -2.94 -19.41 -2.49
N ASP A 103 -2.40 -19.49 -1.28
CA ASP A 103 -2.33 -18.38 -0.31
C ASP A 103 -0.93 -18.37 0.33
N ASN A 104 0.09 -18.16 -0.54
CA ASN A 104 1.51 -18.29 -0.18
C ASN A 104 2.17 -16.95 0.15
N GLY A 105 1.38 -15.89 0.30
CA GLY A 105 1.90 -14.55 0.49
C GLY A 105 2.60 -13.96 -0.73
N MET A 106 3.26 -12.82 -0.54
CA MET A 106 3.93 -12.08 -1.60
C MET A 106 5.29 -11.53 -1.15
N ASP A 107 6.16 -11.33 -2.11
CA ASP A 107 7.41 -10.58 -2.01
C ASP A 107 7.18 -9.14 -2.46
N ILE A 108 7.58 -8.17 -1.64
CA ILE A 108 7.35 -6.75 -1.90
C ILE A 108 8.11 -6.30 -3.14
N GLN A 109 9.40 -6.59 -3.24
CA GLN A 109 10.25 -6.16 -4.35
C GLN A 109 9.72 -6.70 -5.68
N THR A 110 9.32 -7.97 -5.75
CA THR A 110 8.72 -8.57 -6.96
C THR A 110 7.46 -7.84 -7.39
N LEU A 111 6.62 -7.40 -6.44
CA LEU A 111 5.45 -6.59 -6.77
C LEU A 111 5.85 -5.20 -7.28
N LEU A 112 6.82 -4.54 -6.64
CA LEU A 112 7.30 -3.23 -7.08
C LEU A 112 7.90 -3.28 -8.50
N GLU A 113 8.67 -4.32 -8.81
CA GLU A 113 9.18 -4.58 -10.18
C GLU A 113 8.04 -4.74 -11.20
N TYR A 114 7.00 -5.48 -10.82
CA TYR A 114 5.82 -5.64 -11.68
C TYR A 114 5.08 -4.30 -11.88
N LEU A 115 4.81 -3.57 -10.80
CA LEU A 115 4.13 -2.27 -10.85
C LEU A 115 4.90 -1.23 -11.66
N ASN A 116 6.23 -1.25 -11.60
CA ASN A 116 7.07 -0.38 -12.41
C ASN A 116 6.95 -0.68 -13.91
N LYS A 117 6.86 -1.95 -14.27
CA LYS A 117 6.82 -2.37 -15.66
C LYS A 117 5.43 -2.33 -16.28
N TYR A 118 4.40 -2.69 -15.54
CA TYR A 118 3.07 -2.95 -16.08
C TYR A 118 1.96 -2.09 -15.44
N GLY A 119 2.22 -1.48 -14.28
CA GLY A 119 1.20 -0.81 -13.49
C GLY A 119 0.33 -1.76 -12.67
N GLY A 120 -0.53 -1.16 -11.86
CA GLY A 120 -1.55 -1.88 -11.08
C GLY A 120 -2.87 -2.05 -11.83
N PRO A 121 -3.90 -2.62 -11.19
CA PRO A 121 -5.25 -2.71 -11.76
C PRO A 121 -5.91 -1.36 -12.07
N ASP A 122 -5.36 -0.27 -11.54
CA ASP A 122 -5.73 1.11 -11.87
C ASP A 122 -5.07 1.62 -13.16
N GLY A 123 -4.22 0.80 -13.79
CA GLY A 123 -3.47 1.15 -15.00
C GLY A 123 -2.32 2.11 -14.76
N VAL A 124 -1.98 2.43 -13.50
CA VAL A 124 -0.93 3.39 -13.16
C VAL A 124 0.36 2.64 -12.81
N PRO A 125 1.42 2.76 -13.62
CA PRO A 125 2.73 2.26 -13.24
C PRO A 125 3.39 3.18 -12.23
N ILE A 126 4.19 2.62 -11.32
CA ILE A 126 5.10 3.43 -10.52
C ILE A 126 6.26 3.90 -11.40
N VAL A 127 6.75 5.10 -11.13
CA VAL A 127 7.89 5.70 -11.85
C VAL A 127 9.18 4.97 -11.47
N ALA A 128 9.42 4.81 -10.17
CA ALA A 128 10.55 4.09 -9.62
C ALA A 128 10.24 3.64 -8.20
N PHE A 129 11.11 2.81 -7.64
CA PHE A 129 11.12 2.46 -6.23
C PHE A 129 12.57 2.32 -5.76
N ALA A 130 12.81 2.73 -4.53
CA ALA A 130 14.14 2.71 -3.94
C ALA A 130 14.11 2.15 -2.53
N SER A 131 15.11 1.35 -2.17
CA SER A 131 15.27 0.94 -0.78
C SER A 131 15.74 2.11 0.07
N VAL A 132 15.17 2.24 1.26
CA VAL A 132 15.57 3.21 2.29
C VAL A 132 16.33 2.46 3.36
N ASP A 133 17.45 3.00 3.81
CA ASP A 133 18.17 2.42 4.94
C ASP A 133 17.40 2.68 6.25
N PHE A 134 16.63 1.68 6.68
CA PHE A 134 15.82 1.77 7.89
C PHE A 134 16.63 1.91 9.18
N LYS A 135 17.96 1.72 9.14
CA LYS A 135 18.87 1.99 10.27
C LYS A 135 19.32 3.44 10.32
N ASN A 136 19.16 4.17 9.22
CA ASN A 136 19.44 5.60 9.13
C ASN A 136 18.15 6.40 9.30
N LEU A 137 17.85 6.84 10.53
CA LEU A 137 16.59 7.52 10.85
C LEU A 137 16.40 8.84 10.09
N ASP A 138 17.50 9.54 9.79
CA ASP A 138 17.47 10.76 9.00
C ASP A 138 17.00 10.46 7.56
N GLU A 139 17.47 9.36 7.00
CA GLU A 139 17.04 8.89 5.68
C GLU A 139 15.56 8.47 5.67
N VAL A 140 15.10 7.78 6.72
CA VAL A 140 13.69 7.38 6.87
C VAL A 140 12.77 8.60 6.94
N LYS A 141 13.11 9.59 7.76
CA LYS A 141 12.32 10.82 7.90
C LYS A 141 12.33 11.67 6.64
N ALA A 142 13.50 11.80 6.00
CA ALA A 142 13.60 12.49 4.72
C ALA A 142 12.74 11.82 3.64
N ALA A 143 12.78 10.50 3.54
CA ALA A 143 11.94 9.77 2.59
C ALA A 143 10.44 9.93 2.90
N LEU A 144 10.03 9.87 4.17
CA LEU A 144 8.64 10.14 4.58
C LEU A 144 8.20 11.56 4.21
N ALA A 145 9.02 12.57 4.47
CA ALA A 145 8.69 13.96 4.15
C ALA A 145 8.56 14.20 2.63
N ILE A 146 9.32 13.47 1.81
CA ILE A 146 9.29 13.60 0.35
C ILE A 146 8.11 12.86 -0.28
N PHE A 147 7.83 11.63 0.19
CA PHE A 147 6.88 10.72 -0.46
C PHE A 147 5.54 10.57 0.28
N GLY A 148 5.41 11.10 1.49
CA GLY A 148 4.20 11.01 2.30
C GLY A 148 3.94 9.62 2.88
N GLY A 149 4.60 8.58 2.39
CA GLY A 149 4.44 7.21 2.88
C GLY A 149 5.54 6.28 2.42
N LEU A 150 5.80 5.28 3.26
CA LEU A 150 6.80 4.24 3.00
C LEU A 150 6.16 2.86 3.07
N TRP A 151 6.62 1.98 2.21
CA TRP A 151 6.24 0.58 2.24
C TRP A 151 7.19 -0.19 3.15
N ILE A 152 6.66 -0.76 4.23
CA ILE A 152 7.47 -1.37 5.29
C ILE A 152 7.20 -2.87 5.34
N GLY A 153 8.27 -3.66 5.31
CA GLY A 153 8.23 -5.10 5.57
C GLY A 153 8.77 -5.40 6.96
N ILE A 154 7.99 -6.10 7.76
CA ILE A 154 8.29 -6.40 9.17
C ILE A 154 8.10 -7.87 9.48
N ASN A 155 8.71 -8.31 10.58
CA ASN A 155 8.37 -9.55 11.27
C ASN A 155 7.50 -9.24 12.48
N VAL A 156 6.39 -9.96 12.61
CA VAL A 156 5.43 -9.80 13.70
C VAL A 156 5.63 -10.91 14.73
N GLN A 157 5.67 -10.55 16.01
CA GLN A 157 5.71 -11.49 17.12
C GLN A 157 4.30 -11.76 17.66
N ALA A 158 4.11 -12.89 18.32
CA ALA A 158 2.84 -13.22 18.97
C ALA A 158 2.39 -12.17 20.01
N ALA A 159 3.33 -11.49 20.66
CA ALA A 159 3.06 -10.38 21.58
C ALA A 159 2.37 -9.21 20.85
N ASN A 160 2.78 -8.90 19.62
CA ASN A 160 2.23 -7.77 18.86
C ASN A 160 0.76 -7.96 18.47
N GLU A 161 0.30 -9.19 18.30
CA GLU A 161 -1.14 -9.45 18.15
C GLU A 161 -1.95 -9.04 19.38
N THR A 162 -1.38 -9.23 20.56
CA THR A 162 -2.00 -8.82 21.82
C THR A 162 -2.00 -7.31 21.95
N GLU A 163 -0.88 -6.67 21.67
CA GLU A 163 -0.74 -5.20 21.66
C GLU A 163 -1.72 -4.56 20.68
N PHE A 164 -1.82 -5.10 19.45
CA PHE A 164 -2.78 -4.65 18.44
C PHE A 164 -4.23 -4.73 18.95
N LYS A 165 -4.63 -5.86 19.52
CA LYS A 165 -5.98 -6.07 20.09
C LYS A 165 -6.29 -5.12 21.26
N GLN A 166 -5.25 -4.64 21.95
CA GLN A 166 -5.35 -3.71 23.08
C GLN A 166 -5.19 -2.24 22.65
N GLY A 167 -4.92 -1.96 21.36
CA GLY A 167 -4.66 -0.60 20.87
C GLY A 167 -3.36 -0.01 21.40
N GLN A 168 -2.39 -0.87 21.73
CA GLN A 168 -1.06 -0.46 22.19
C GLN A 168 -0.10 -0.36 21.01
N PRO A 169 0.91 0.53 21.07
CA PRO A 169 2.03 0.49 20.14
C PRO A 169 2.74 -0.87 20.18
N TRP A 170 3.25 -1.31 19.04
CA TRP A 170 3.98 -2.56 18.96
C TRP A 170 5.39 -2.41 19.52
N ASP A 171 5.78 -3.36 20.38
CA ASP A 171 7.11 -3.42 20.97
C ASP A 171 7.78 -4.77 20.66
N TYR A 172 9.10 -4.80 20.68
CA TYR A 172 9.83 -6.06 20.61
C TYR A 172 9.86 -6.72 21.99
N VAL A 173 9.33 -7.92 22.09
CA VAL A 173 9.29 -8.69 23.33
C VAL A 173 10.28 -9.85 23.26
N PRO A 174 11.40 -9.81 24.00
CA PRO A 174 12.36 -10.89 24.04
C PRO A 174 11.71 -12.24 24.39
N GLY A 175 11.97 -13.27 23.56
CA GLY A 175 11.40 -14.60 23.74
C GLY A 175 9.99 -14.80 23.16
N SER A 176 9.32 -13.78 22.69
CA SER A 176 8.08 -13.94 21.92
C SER A 176 8.40 -14.49 20.53
N SER A 177 7.66 -15.50 20.10
CA SER A 177 7.89 -16.14 18.79
C SER A 177 7.46 -15.23 17.64
N VAL A 178 8.21 -15.21 16.55
CA VAL A 178 7.75 -14.62 15.28
C VAL A 178 6.65 -15.49 14.71
N VAL A 179 5.50 -14.87 14.43
CA VAL A 179 4.31 -15.54 13.89
C VAL A 179 4.19 -15.37 12.37
N GLY A 180 4.84 -14.36 11.79
CA GLY A 180 4.87 -14.21 10.34
C GLY A 180 5.48 -12.89 9.87
N GLY A 181 5.78 -12.84 8.57
CA GLY A 181 6.15 -11.60 7.88
C GLY A 181 4.92 -10.81 7.48
N HIS A 182 4.96 -9.49 7.65
CA HIS A 182 3.84 -8.62 7.38
C HIS A 182 4.27 -7.38 6.61
N SER A 183 3.34 -6.82 5.84
CA SER A 183 3.55 -5.61 5.02
C SER A 183 2.57 -4.54 5.46
N ILE A 184 3.07 -3.32 5.63
CA ILE A 184 2.32 -2.19 6.16
C ILE A 184 2.67 -0.89 5.45
N LEU A 185 1.76 0.09 5.52
CA LEU A 185 1.99 1.46 5.08
C LEU A 185 2.38 2.32 6.27
N GLY A 186 3.63 2.79 6.34
CA GLY A 186 4.04 3.86 7.24
C GLY A 186 3.75 5.22 6.61
N GLY A 187 3.14 6.12 7.36
CA GLY A 187 2.73 7.43 6.83
C GLY A 187 2.83 8.58 7.84
N GLY A 188 3.61 8.44 8.88
CA GLY A 188 3.84 9.53 9.82
C GLY A 188 4.89 9.21 10.87
N TYR A 189 5.40 10.25 11.49
CA TYR A 189 6.17 10.23 12.73
C TYR A 189 5.81 11.47 13.55
N LEU A 190 5.65 11.31 14.87
CA LEU A 190 5.13 12.37 15.75
C LEU A 190 6.22 13.08 16.53
N SER A 191 7.41 12.51 16.63
CA SER A 191 8.57 13.06 17.32
C SER A 191 9.84 12.98 16.47
N GLN A 192 10.98 13.34 17.06
CA GLN A 192 12.29 13.14 16.44
C GLN A 192 12.83 11.72 16.61
N SER A 193 12.08 10.85 17.27
CA SER A 193 12.37 9.44 17.44
C SER A 193 11.55 8.60 16.45
N VAL A 194 11.97 7.38 16.12
CA VAL A 194 11.18 6.41 15.35
C VAL A 194 10.10 5.74 16.18
N ASP A 195 10.10 5.91 17.51
CA ASP A 195 9.07 5.39 18.42
C ASP A 195 7.66 5.75 17.98
N ASP A 196 7.54 6.87 17.29
CA ASP A 196 6.28 7.43 16.90
C ASP A 196 5.95 7.19 15.43
N VAL A 197 6.64 6.26 14.76
CA VAL A 197 6.26 5.90 13.39
C VAL A 197 4.86 5.33 13.40
N ARG A 198 3.96 6.03 12.68
CA ARG A 198 2.57 5.66 12.54
C ARG A 198 2.39 4.87 11.25
N PHE A 199 1.58 3.82 11.30
CA PHE A 199 1.34 2.94 10.16
C PHE A 199 -0.08 2.39 10.14
N ILE A 200 -0.49 1.90 8.97
CA ILE A 200 -1.77 1.24 8.76
C ILE A 200 -1.57 -0.25 8.62
N THR A 201 -2.27 -1.01 9.42
CA THR A 201 -2.41 -2.46 9.33
C THR A 201 -3.80 -2.90 9.75
N TRP A 202 -4.33 -3.95 9.15
CA TRP A 202 -5.64 -4.55 9.46
C TRP A 202 -6.73 -3.49 9.71
N ALA A 203 -6.84 -2.54 8.78
CA ALA A 203 -7.80 -1.43 8.78
C ALA A 203 -7.68 -0.47 9.98
N GLN A 204 -6.57 -0.48 10.70
CA GLN A 204 -6.33 0.39 11.85
C GLN A 204 -5.00 1.11 11.74
N GLU A 205 -4.95 2.30 12.30
CA GLU A 205 -3.71 3.03 12.54
C GLU A 205 -3.14 2.60 13.89
N THR A 206 -1.84 2.31 13.91
CA THR A 206 -1.08 2.01 15.14
C THR A 206 0.33 2.58 15.05
N GLY A 207 1.17 2.32 16.02
CA GLY A 207 2.54 2.82 16.08
C GLY A 207 3.53 1.77 16.52
N PHE A 208 4.81 2.09 16.38
CA PHE A 208 5.95 1.30 16.84
C PHE A 208 6.69 1.98 17.96
N THR A 209 7.33 1.17 18.84
CA THR A 209 8.45 1.62 19.66
C THR A 209 9.76 1.56 18.86
N ASP A 210 10.79 2.28 19.28
CA ASP A 210 12.17 2.16 18.74
C ASP A 210 12.69 0.74 18.82
N ASN A 211 12.35 0.07 19.90
CA ASN A 211 12.77 -1.31 20.15
C ASN A 211 12.14 -2.26 19.12
N PHE A 212 10.84 -2.10 18.78
CA PHE A 212 10.22 -2.86 17.70
C PHE A 212 10.88 -2.52 16.36
N TRP A 213 11.07 -1.24 16.06
CA TRP A 213 11.68 -0.81 14.80
C TRP A 213 13.01 -1.48 14.56
N SER A 214 13.91 -1.42 15.56
CA SER A 214 15.28 -1.92 15.43
C SER A 214 15.39 -3.44 15.29
N HIS A 215 14.39 -4.20 15.74
CA HIS A 215 14.42 -5.66 15.76
C HIS A 215 13.51 -6.33 14.71
N SER A 216 12.50 -5.62 14.25
CA SER A 216 11.42 -6.24 13.48
C SER A 216 11.29 -5.72 12.04
N VAL A 217 11.84 -4.53 11.72
CA VAL A 217 11.87 -4.02 10.34
C VAL A 217 12.95 -4.75 9.57
N GLU A 218 12.59 -5.28 8.40
CA GLU A 218 13.50 -6.02 7.52
C GLU A 218 13.73 -5.34 6.17
N GLU A 219 12.75 -4.58 5.70
CA GLU A 219 12.84 -3.85 4.45
C GLU A 219 11.99 -2.58 4.47
N LEU A 220 12.46 -1.57 3.77
CA LEU A 220 11.80 -0.27 3.68
C LEU A 220 11.95 0.29 2.28
N TRP A 221 10.83 0.72 1.69
CA TRP A 221 10.77 1.17 0.31
C TRP A 221 10.10 2.53 0.18
N ALA A 222 10.78 3.44 -0.52
CA ALA A 222 10.18 4.63 -1.10
C ALA A 222 9.64 4.28 -2.50
N VAL A 223 8.39 4.62 -2.76
CA VAL A 223 7.74 4.33 -4.05
C VAL A 223 7.36 5.65 -4.72
N ILE A 224 7.92 5.88 -5.90
CA ILE A 224 7.70 7.09 -6.68
C ILE A 224 6.53 6.85 -7.62
N TRP A 225 5.40 7.46 -7.31
CA TRP A 225 4.22 7.47 -8.15
C TRP A 225 4.24 8.67 -9.11
N PRO A 226 3.54 8.62 -10.25
CA PRO A 226 3.43 9.77 -11.14
C PRO A 226 2.92 11.04 -10.46
N GLU A 227 2.08 10.90 -9.43
CA GLU A 227 1.53 12.00 -8.66
C GLU A 227 2.58 12.78 -7.85
N HIS A 228 3.72 12.16 -7.52
CA HIS A 228 4.83 12.86 -6.86
C HIS A 228 5.55 13.82 -7.79
N LEU A 229 5.56 13.53 -9.10
CA LEU A 229 6.30 14.33 -10.07
C LEU A 229 5.76 15.77 -10.10
N GLY A 230 6.61 16.72 -9.77
CA GLY A 230 6.27 18.14 -9.72
C GLY A 230 5.77 18.64 -8.36
N THR A 231 5.63 17.78 -7.35
CA THR A 231 5.41 18.28 -5.98
C THR A 231 6.65 19.02 -5.49
N LYS A 232 6.45 20.00 -4.60
CA LYS A 232 7.54 20.83 -4.09
C LYS A 232 8.57 19.99 -3.32
N GLU A 233 8.09 19.07 -2.53
CA GLU A 233 8.89 18.18 -1.69
C GLU A 233 9.75 17.25 -2.55
N PHE A 234 9.16 16.66 -3.58
CA PHE A 234 9.86 15.79 -4.54
C PHE A 234 10.94 16.58 -5.31
N MET A 235 10.57 17.75 -5.83
CA MET A 235 11.51 18.59 -6.61
C MET A 235 12.68 19.12 -5.77
N ALA A 236 12.47 19.30 -4.46
CA ALA A 236 13.52 19.78 -3.55
C ALA A 236 14.37 18.62 -2.99
N GLY A 237 13.78 17.43 -2.83
CA GLY A 237 14.41 16.29 -2.14
C GLY A 237 15.10 15.27 -3.05
N ILE A 238 14.84 15.30 -4.37
CA ILE A 238 15.33 14.29 -5.32
C ILE A 238 16.31 14.91 -6.33
N ASP A 239 17.44 14.23 -6.54
CA ASP A 239 18.31 14.49 -7.69
C ASP A 239 17.67 13.89 -8.95
N LEU A 240 17.04 14.75 -9.73
CA LEU A 240 16.33 14.35 -10.95
C LEU A 240 17.26 13.79 -12.03
N ASN A 241 18.55 14.18 -12.04
CA ASN A 241 19.50 13.65 -13.01
C ASN A 241 19.89 12.20 -12.64
N ALA A 242 20.15 11.96 -11.35
CA ALA A 242 20.43 10.61 -10.86
C ALA A 242 19.22 9.71 -11.09
N LEU A 243 18.02 10.13 -10.70
CA LEU A 243 16.78 9.38 -10.93
C LEU A 243 16.54 9.10 -12.42
N ALA A 244 16.76 10.09 -13.30
CA ALA A 244 16.57 9.92 -14.74
C ALA A 244 17.58 8.90 -15.34
N ALA A 245 18.82 8.92 -14.87
CA ALA A 245 19.85 7.98 -15.30
C ALA A 245 19.47 6.54 -14.90
N ASP A 246 19.03 6.33 -13.65
CA ASP A 246 18.60 5.03 -13.16
C ASP A 246 17.32 4.56 -13.87
N TYR A 247 16.33 5.42 -13.99
CA TYR A 247 15.09 5.10 -14.71
C TYR A 247 15.37 4.65 -16.13
N GLN A 248 16.24 5.38 -16.87
CA GLN A 248 16.61 5.01 -18.21
C GLN A 248 17.41 3.70 -18.28
N SER A 249 18.29 3.46 -17.32
CA SER A 249 19.05 2.21 -17.21
C SER A 249 18.14 0.99 -17.00
N ILE A 250 17.11 1.14 -16.18
CA ILE A 250 16.19 0.04 -15.83
C ILE A 250 15.12 -0.17 -16.92
N THR A 251 14.54 0.92 -17.43
CA THR A 251 13.37 0.84 -18.32
C THR A 251 13.69 1.01 -19.81
N GLY A 252 14.87 1.54 -20.14
CA GLY A 252 15.23 1.97 -21.49
C GLY A 252 14.49 3.21 -22.00
N ARG A 253 13.77 3.91 -21.12
CA ARG A 253 12.91 5.07 -21.45
C ARG A 253 13.37 6.32 -20.70
N PRO A 254 13.13 7.53 -21.23
CA PRO A 254 13.35 8.75 -20.48
C PRO A 254 12.38 8.86 -19.31
N LEU A 255 12.83 9.45 -18.19
CA LEU A 255 11.98 9.72 -17.03
C LEU A 255 10.79 10.61 -17.44
N PRO A 256 9.54 10.22 -17.19
CA PRO A 256 8.38 11.04 -17.50
C PRO A 256 8.26 12.17 -16.47
N LEU A 257 8.75 13.35 -16.80
CA LEU A 257 8.71 14.54 -15.90
C LEU A 257 7.34 15.20 -15.82
N THR A 258 6.39 14.80 -16.65
CA THR A 258 5.00 15.30 -16.58
C THR A 258 4.11 14.20 -16.00
N PRO A 259 3.28 14.53 -14.98
CA PRO A 259 2.28 13.57 -14.50
C PRO A 259 1.42 13.07 -15.67
N PRO A 260 1.12 11.78 -15.76
CA PRO A 260 0.18 11.30 -16.75
C PRO A 260 -1.18 11.99 -16.55
N THR A 261 -1.83 12.32 -17.65
CA THR A 261 -3.21 12.80 -17.59
C THR A 261 -4.06 11.75 -16.85
N PRO A 262 -4.87 12.14 -15.86
CA PRO A 262 -5.72 11.20 -15.14
C PRO A 262 -6.49 10.33 -16.12
N LEU A 263 -6.42 9.02 -15.95
CA LEU A 263 -7.22 8.09 -16.73
C LEU A 263 -8.71 8.40 -16.48
N PRO A 264 -9.56 8.33 -17.51
CA PRO A 264 -11.00 8.42 -17.30
C PRO A 264 -11.40 7.35 -16.29
N PRO A 265 -12.36 7.65 -15.40
CA PRO A 265 -12.83 6.69 -14.40
C PRO A 265 -13.18 5.37 -15.09
N PRO A 266 -12.91 4.22 -14.46
CA PRO A 266 -13.27 2.91 -15.00
C PRO A 266 -14.72 2.94 -15.45
N LEU A 267 -14.99 2.46 -16.66
CA LEU A 267 -16.37 2.33 -17.15
C LEU A 267 -17.15 1.56 -16.10
N GLN A 268 -18.16 2.20 -15.53
CA GLN A 268 -19.05 1.52 -14.60
C GLN A 268 -19.57 0.26 -15.28
N PRO A 269 -19.58 -0.90 -14.61
CA PRO A 269 -20.19 -2.09 -15.16
C PRO A 269 -21.63 -1.73 -15.57
N PRO A 270 -22.11 -2.23 -16.69
CA PRO A 270 -23.49 -1.96 -17.12
C PRO A 270 -24.44 -2.31 -15.97
N PRO A 271 -25.46 -1.49 -15.73
CA PRO A 271 -26.40 -1.74 -14.65
C PRO A 271 -26.94 -3.17 -14.78
N THR A 272 -26.87 -3.92 -13.70
CA THR A 272 -27.44 -5.27 -13.62
C THR A 272 -28.89 -5.20 -14.12
N PRO A 273 -29.30 -6.07 -15.05
CA PRO A 273 -30.69 -6.10 -15.49
C PRO A 273 -31.60 -6.28 -14.26
N VAL A 274 -32.47 -5.34 -14.02
CA VAL A 274 -33.51 -5.48 -13.00
C VAL A 274 -34.30 -6.72 -13.37
N PRO A 275 -34.46 -7.72 -12.49
CA PRO A 275 -35.31 -8.87 -12.79
C PRO A 275 -36.69 -8.34 -13.20
N ALA A 276 -37.17 -8.74 -14.38
CA ALA A 276 -38.53 -8.42 -14.81
C ALA A 276 -39.48 -8.91 -13.72
N GLY A 277 -40.02 -7.97 -12.95
CA GLY A 277 -41.04 -8.27 -11.96
C GLY A 277 -42.21 -8.95 -12.65
N ASN A 278 -42.61 -10.09 -12.11
CA ASN A 278 -43.86 -10.81 -12.49
C ASN A 278 -45.08 -9.94 -12.18
N GLY A 279 -45.21 -8.84 -12.92
CA GLY A 279 -46.30 -7.85 -12.77
C GLY A 279 -47.15 -7.67 -14.02
N CYS A 280 -47.51 -8.74 -14.70
CA CYS A 280 -48.45 -8.69 -15.80
C CYS A 280 -49.29 -9.96 -15.91
N LEU A 281 -50.00 -10.32 -14.85
CA LEU A 281 -51.03 -11.40 -14.90
C LEU A 281 -52.24 -11.12 -14.01
N ASN A 282 -52.60 -9.84 -13.78
CA ASN A 282 -53.81 -9.52 -12.99
C ASN A 282 -54.68 -8.40 -13.58
N LEU A 283 -54.65 -8.16 -14.88
CA LEU A 283 -55.50 -7.15 -15.54
C LEU A 283 -56.53 -7.74 -16.55
N LEU A 284 -56.62 -9.07 -16.64
CA LEU A 284 -57.58 -9.74 -17.54
C LEU A 284 -58.78 -10.39 -16.81
N SER A 285 -58.90 -10.28 -15.49
CA SER A 285 -60.00 -10.86 -14.74
C SER A 285 -61.14 -9.87 -14.36
N GLN A 286 -61.00 -8.58 -14.72
CA GLN A 286 -62.03 -7.58 -14.42
C GLN A 286 -62.96 -7.19 -15.60
N PHE A 287 -62.76 -7.76 -16.79
CA PHE A 287 -63.59 -7.43 -17.96
C PHE A 287 -64.66 -8.51 -18.33
N LEU A 288 -64.81 -9.55 -17.52
CA LEU A 288 -65.84 -10.60 -17.82
C LEU A 288 -66.84 -10.81 -16.67
N LYS A 289 -67.18 -9.77 -15.92
CA LYS A 289 -68.32 -9.78 -15.00
C LYS A 289 -69.09 -8.46 -15.19
N GLY A 290 -69.97 -8.38 -16.15
CA GLY A 290 -70.83 -7.25 -16.35
C GLY A 290 -71.58 -7.40 -17.68
N GLY A 291 -72.61 -8.23 -17.70
CA GLY A 291 -73.53 -8.44 -18.77
C GLY A 291 -74.53 -9.50 -18.40
#